data_b167fad1b1c8f4dc67b61102eb3dac8b
#
_entry.id   b167fad1b1c8f4dc67b61102eb3dac8b
#
_cell.length_a   1.000
_cell.length_b   1.000
_cell.length_c   1.000
_cell.angle_alpha   90.00
_cell.angle_beta   90.00
_cell.angle_gamma   90.00
#
_symmetry.space_group_name_H-M   'P 1'
#
loop_
_entity.id
_entity.type
_entity.pdbx_description
1 polymer ?
#
loop_
_entity_poly.entity_id
_entity_poly.type
_entity_poly.pdbx_seq_one_letter_code
_entity_poly.pdbx_strand_id
1 'polypeptide(L)'
;TILSANGPLDLTIPIVRTNGNHTQTSEIQIAYSEKWQIRHWRAIMSAYNASPFFLYYQDELEEMLMDKHETLMDLNGKLLSLLIKKLKIECEISFTEDYYPILGKQDLRIAISPKKDMKKLALYEPYEQVFSTKLPFEPNLSILDLLFNIGPESRDYLLNKIRLMY
;
A
#
# COMPACT_ATOMS: atom_id res chain seq x y z
N THR A 1 -0.32 5.15 -3.87
CA THR A 1 -1.33 5.84 -4.70
C THR A 1 -2.73 5.36 -4.32
N ILE A 2 -3.70 6.26 -4.14
CA ILE A 2 -5.14 6.01 -3.98
C ILE A 2 -5.91 6.60 -5.16
N LEU A 3 -7.20 6.24 -5.32
CA LEU A 3 -8.06 6.87 -6.32
C LEU A 3 -8.81 8.05 -5.68
N SER A 4 -8.69 9.23 -6.27
CA SER A 4 -9.48 10.40 -5.91
C SER A 4 -10.49 10.73 -7.01
N ALA A 5 -11.40 11.66 -6.75
CA ALA A 5 -12.37 12.14 -7.74
C ALA A 5 -11.72 12.77 -9.00
N ASN A 6 -10.44 13.15 -8.90
CA ASN A 6 -9.65 13.73 -9.99
C ASN A 6 -8.63 12.74 -10.59
N GLY A 7 -8.72 11.46 -10.26
CA GLY A 7 -7.78 10.44 -10.67
C GLY A 7 -6.81 10.01 -9.57
N PRO A 8 -5.73 9.29 -9.92
CA PRO A 8 -4.73 8.79 -8.98
C PRO A 8 -4.10 9.91 -8.14
N LEU A 9 -3.96 9.67 -6.84
CA LEU A 9 -3.38 10.59 -5.86
C LEU A 9 -2.30 9.89 -5.04
N ASP A 10 -1.08 10.41 -5.08
CA ASP A 10 0.03 9.90 -4.28
C ASP A 10 0.02 10.49 -2.87
N LEU A 11 0.11 9.63 -1.88
CA LEU A 11 0.25 9.97 -0.47
C LEU A 11 1.69 9.69 -0.04
N THR A 12 2.50 10.75 0.01
CA THR A 12 3.93 10.65 0.30
C THR A 12 4.21 10.90 1.78
N ILE A 13 4.93 9.97 2.42
CA ILE A 13 5.39 10.09 3.80
C ILE A 13 6.74 10.82 3.80
N PRO A 14 6.87 11.96 4.49
CA PRO A 14 8.15 12.64 4.61
C PRO A 14 9.12 11.83 5.48
N ILE A 15 10.37 11.72 5.03
CA ILE A 15 11.41 10.93 5.70
C ILE A 15 12.66 11.75 6.00
N VAL A 16 13.40 11.32 7.02
CA VAL A 16 14.74 11.80 7.33
C VAL A 16 15.74 10.68 7.08
N ARG A 17 16.79 10.99 6.34
CA ARG A 17 17.91 10.08 6.09
C ARG A 17 19.13 10.63 6.81
N THR A 18 19.62 9.93 7.81
CA THR A 18 20.74 10.35 8.65
C THR A 18 22.08 10.36 7.91
N ASN A 19 22.21 9.49 6.91
CA ASN A 19 23.43 9.33 6.10
C ASN A 19 23.14 9.45 4.59
N GLY A 20 22.23 10.36 4.21
CA GLY A 20 21.86 10.60 2.81
C GLY A 20 21.45 9.31 2.09
N ASN A 21 22.04 9.06 0.92
CA ASN A 21 21.75 7.86 0.12
C ASN A 21 22.38 6.56 0.67
N HIS A 22 23.23 6.65 1.67
CA HIS A 22 23.85 5.50 2.35
C HIS A 22 23.10 5.08 3.62
N THR A 23 21.99 5.75 3.97
CA THR A 23 21.14 5.37 5.10
C THR A 23 20.53 3.99 4.84
N GLN A 24 20.71 3.05 5.76
CA GLN A 24 20.07 1.74 5.68
C GLN A 24 18.53 1.89 5.77
N THR A 25 17.80 0.99 5.13
CA THR A 25 16.32 1.05 5.10
C THR A 25 15.73 0.99 6.52
N SER A 26 16.34 0.22 7.42
CA SER A 26 15.95 0.12 8.83
C SER A 26 16.14 1.40 9.64
N GLU A 27 17.01 2.31 9.17
CA GLU A 27 17.36 3.56 9.85
C GLU A 27 16.59 4.78 9.32
N ILE A 28 15.79 4.60 8.26
CA ILE A 28 15.01 5.70 7.67
C ILE A 28 13.92 6.13 8.66
N GLN A 29 14.09 7.33 9.23
CA GLN A 29 13.13 7.89 10.16
C GLN A 29 11.99 8.62 9.45
N ILE A 30 10.82 8.67 10.08
CA ILE A 30 9.67 9.43 9.61
C ILE A 30 9.76 10.87 10.15
N ALA A 31 9.59 11.85 9.25
CA ALA A 31 9.53 13.25 9.64
C ALA A 31 8.09 13.64 10.02
N TYR A 32 7.91 14.16 11.22
CA TYR A 32 6.60 14.59 11.73
C TYR A 32 6.45 16.13 11.79
N SER A 33 7.37 16.88 11.19
CA SER A 33 7.29 18.34 11.08
C SER A 33 6.05 18.83 10.33
N GLU A 34 5.61 18.04 9.35
CA GLU A 34 4.36 18.25 8.64
C GLU A 34 3.29 17.30 9.17
N LYS A 35 2.06 17.76 9.25
CA LYS A 35 0.93 16.93 9.72
C LYS A 35 0.46 15.97 8.60
N TRP A 36 1.38 15.18 8.05
CA TRP A 36 1.11 14.30 6.90
C TRP A 36 0.06 13.22 7.23
N GLN A 37 0.06 12.68 8.45
CA GLN A 37 -0.91 11.67 8.90
C GLN A 37 -2.35 12.19 8.74
N ILE A 38 -2.63 13.38 9.24
CA ILE A 38 -3.95 14.00 9.15
C ILE A 38 -4.32 14.30 7.68
N ARG A 39 -3.35 14.75 6.87
CA ARG A 39 -3.58 14.99 5.44
C ARG A 39 -3.90 13.71 4.70
N HIS A 40 -3.15 12.64 4.95
CA HIS A 40 -3.39 11.34 4.33
C HIS A 40 -4.74 10.76 4.74
N TRP A 41 -5.07 10.79 6.04
CA TRP A 41 -6.35 10.28 6.50
C TRP A 41 -7.54 11.04 5.91
N ARG A 42 -7.47 12.36 5.87
CA ARG A 42 -8.50 13.18 5.21
C ARG A 42 -8.64 12.85 3.72
N ALA A 43 -7.53 12.62 3.04
CA ALA A 43 -7.55 12.22 1.63
C ALA A 43 -8.20 10.84 1.45
N ILE A 44 -7.86 9.86 2.31
CA ILE A 44 -8.46 8.51 2.31
C ILE A 44 -9.95 8.59 2.60
N MET A 45 -10.38 9.32 3.64
CA MET A 45 -11.81 9.51 3.94
C MET A 45 -12.54 10.18 2.77
N SER A 46 -11.98 11.25 2.21
CA SER A 46 -12.59 11.96 1.08
C SER A 46 -12.74 11.06 -0.16
N ALA A 47 -11.82 10.13 -0.35
CA ALA A 47 -11.85 9.20 -1.48
C ALA A 47 -12.84 8.05 -1.26
N TYR A 48 -12.90 7.47 -0.05
CA TYR A 48 -13.49 6.15 0.17
C TYR A 48 -14.65 6.08 1.16
N ASN A 49 -15.07 7.18 1.78
CA ASN A 49 -16.19 7.13 2.74
C ASN A 49 -17.50 6.62 2.14
N ALA A 50 -17.67 6.69 0.83
CA ALA A 50 -18.81 6.14 0.10
C ALA A 50 -18.59 4.68 -0.37
N SER A 51 -17.42 4.10 -0.16
CA SER A 51 -17.14 2.71 -0.56
C SER A 51 -17.86 1.72 0.37
N PRO A 52 -18.32 0.58 -0.16
CA PRO A 52 -19.18 -0.35 0.59
C PRO A 52 -18.56 -0.88 1.89
N PHE A 53 -17.24 -1.05 1.93
CA PHE A 53 -16.55 -1.64 3.07
C PHE A 53 -15.68 -0.66 3.86
N PHE A 54 -15.73 0.64 3.57
CA PHE A 54 -14.91 1.64 4.27
C PHE A 54 -15.08 1.58 5.79
N LEU A 55 -16.34 1.57 6.28
CA LEU A 55 -16.66 1.54 7.70
C LEU A 55 -16.13 0.31 8.44
N TYR A 56 -15.89 -0.82 7.75
CA TYR A 56 -15.34 -2.03 8.38
C TYR A 56 -13.85 -1.97 8.68
N TYR A 57 -13.12 -1.09 7.98
CA TYR A 57 -11.67 -1.04 8.06
C TYR A 57 -11.13 0.29 8.58
N GLN A 58 -11.96 1.35 8.60
CA GLN A 58 -11.50 2.71 8.88
C GLN A 58 -10.84 2.87 10.24
N ASP A 59 -11.43 2.32 11.32
CA ASP A 59 -10.98 2.60 12.70
C ASP A 59 -9.56 2.09 12.95
N GLU A 60 -9.28 0.84 12.57
CA GLU A 60 -7.94 0.25 12.75
C GLU A 60 -6.90 0.91 11.82
N LEU A 61 -7.31 1.34 10.63
CA LEU A 61 -6.41 2.04 9.70
C LEU A 61 -6.13 3.47 10.17
N GLU A 62 -7.13 4.18 10.72
CA GLU A 62 -6.94 5.50 11.30
C GLU A 62 -6.00 5.42 12.50
N GLU A 63 -6.25 4.52 13.44
CA GLU A 63 -5.41 4.29 14.61
C GLU A 63 -3.96 4.04 14.18
N MET A 64 -3.74 3.07 13.27
CA MET A 64 -2.43 2.73 12.74
C MET A 64 -1.73 3.93 12.09
N LEU A 65 -2.46 4.74 11.33
CA LEU A 65 -1.90 5.89 10.61
C LEU A 65 -1.60 7.06 11.56
N MET A 66 -2.41 7.24 12.62
CA MET A 66 -2.25 8.32 13.61
C MET A 66 -1.16 8.02 14.63
N ASP A 67 -0.83 6.76 14.85
CA ASP A 67 0.28 6.37 15.72
C ASP A 67 1.60 6.97 15.23
N LYS A 68 2.51 7.18 16.20
CA LYS A 68 3.88 7.57 15.89
C LYS A 68 4.75 6.34 15.73
N HIS A 69 5.41 6.28 14.60
CA HIS A 69 6.36 5.26 14.24
C HIS A 69 7.76 5.88 14.12
N GLU A 70 8.75 5.27 14.73
CA GLU A 70 10.11 5.80 14.72
C GLU A 70 10.71 5.72 13.32
N THR A 71 10.58 4.57 12.68
CA THR A 71 11.14 4.33 11.34
C THR A 71 10.05 4.03 10.31
N LEU A 72 10.38 4.27 9.04
CA LEU A 72 9.53 3.88 7.92
C LEU A 72 9.33 2.35 7.86
N MET A 73 10.34 1.58 8.29
CA MET A 73 10.27 0.12 8.34
C MET A 73 9.28 -0.37 9.40
N ASP A 74 9.22 0.28 10.57
CA ASP A 74 8.23 -0.03 11.62
C ASP A 74 6.79 0.21 11.12
N LEU A 75 6.53 1.39 10.54
CA LEU A 75 5.22 1.70 9.95
C LEU A 75 4.82 0.68 8.88
N ASN A 76 5.73 0.40 7.93
CA ASN A 76 5.44 -0.52 6.83
C ASN A 76 5.20 -1.96 7.34
N GLY A 77 5.96 -2.42 8.34
CA GLY A 77 5.80 -3.74 8.95
C GLY A 77 4.45 -3.89 9.64
N LYS A 78 4.05 -2.89 10.43
CA LYS A 78 2.75 -2.87 11.12
C LYS A 78 1.58 -2.79 10.13
N LEU A 79 1.66 -1.92 9.12
CA LEU A 79 0.65 -1.84 8.06
C LEU A 79 0.54 -3.17 7.30
N LEU A 80 1.65 -3.76 6.91
CA LEU A 80 1.66 -5.05 6.22
C LEU A 80 1.01 -6.14 7.07
N SER A 81 1.36 -6.23 8.36
CA SER A 81 0.77 -7.20 9.28
C SER A 81 -0.73 -7.02 9.44
N LEU A 82 -1.20 -5.77 9.56
CA LEU A 82 -2.62 -5.45 9.62
C LEU A 82 -3.34 -5.89 8.34
N LEU A 83 -2.78 -5.56 7.18
CA LEU A 83 -3.37 -5.90 5.88
C LEU A 83 -3.43 -7.41 5.64
N ILE A 84 -2.37 -8.15 5.95
CA ILE A 84 -2.32 -9.61 5.87
C ILE A 84 -3.41 -10.24 6.75
N LYS A 85 -3.57 -9.74 7.98
CA LYS A 85 -4.64 -10.19 8.89
C LYS A 85 -6.03 -9.91 8.30
N LYS A 86 -6.27 -8.70 7.76
CA LYS A 86 -7.56 -8.34 7.14
C LYS A 86 -7.88 -9.15 5.89
N LEU A 87 -6.88 -9.47 5.11
CA LEU A 87 -6.98 -10.30 3.91
C LEU A 87 -7.06 -11.81 4.24
N LYS A 88 -6.86 -12.20 5.51
CA LYS A 88 -6.79 -13.61 5.94
C LYS A 88 -5.77 -14.42 5.12
N ILE A 89 -4.61 -13.81 4.84
CA ILE A 89 -3.50 -14.46 4.13
C ILE A 89 -2.59 -15.10 5.18
N GLU A 90 -2.34 -16.38 5.03
CA GLU A 90 -1.37 -17.10 5.87
C GLU A 90 0.00 -16.99 5.22
N CYS A 91 0.88 -16.22 5.82
CA CYS A 91 2.28 -16.10 5.41
C CYS A 91 3.17 -15.74 6.60
N GLU A 92 4.43 -16.16 6.52
CA GLU A 92 5.46 -15.78 7.47
C GLU A 92 6.23 -14.56 6.92
N ILE A 93 6.42 -13.56 7.77
CA ILE A 93 7.22 -12.39 7.46
C ILE A 93 8.54 -12.52 8.20
N SER A 94 9.65 -12.51 7.47
CA SER A 94 10.99 -12.48 8.03
C SER A 94 11.82 -11.38 7.41
N PHE A 95 12.84 -10.93 8.15
CA PHE A 95 13.77 -9.92 7.70
C PHE A 95 15.14 -10.56 7.45
N THR A 96 15.84 -10.07 6.44
CA THR A 96 17.24 -10.47 6.18
C THR A 96 18.17 -9.54 6.95
N GLU A 97 19.26 -10.06 7.48
CA GLU A 97 20.30 -9.26 8.15
C GLU A 97 21.13 -8.47 7.14
N ASP A 98 21.36 -9.07 5.96
CA ASP A 98 22.17 -8.49 4.90
C ASP A 98 21.48 -8.54 3.53
N TYR A 99 22.03 -7.79 2.57
CA TYR A 99 21.60 -7.81 1.19
C TYR A 99 22.29 -8.93 0.41
N TYR A 100 21.61 -10.06 0.24
CA TYR A 100 22.07 -11.18 -0.59
C TYR A 100 21.23 -11.31 -1.86
N PRO A 101 21.84 -11.75 -3.00
CA PRO A 101 21.07 -12.27 -4.13
C PRO A 101 20.30 -13.52 -3.69
N ILE A 102 18.99 -13.55 -3.91
CA ILE A 102 18.14 -14.71 -3.57
C ILE A 102 18.12 -15.65 -4.77
N LEU A 103 18.99 -16.65 -4.75
CA LEU A 103 19.06 -17.67 -5.81
C LEU A 103 17.86 -18.63 -5.72
N GLY A 104 17.25 -18.92 -6.85
CA GLY A 104 16.15 -19.88 -6.96
C GLY A 104 14.81 -19.44 -6.41
N LYS A 105 14.67 -18.20 -5.92
CA LYS A 105 13.42 -17.57 -5.49
C LYS A 105 13.15 -16.32 -6.31
N GLN A 106 11.90 -15.91 -6.35
CA GLN A 106 11.51 -14.70 -7.03
C GLN A 106 11.96 -13.46 -6.25
N ASP A 107 13.02 -12.80 -6.73
CA ASP A 107 13.53 -11.56 -6.16
C ASP A 107 12.85 -10.35 -6.84
N LEU A 108 11.89 -9.74 -6.16
CA LEU A 108 11.15 -8.60 -6.68
C LEU A 108 11.78 -7.24 -6.37
N ARG A 109 12.89 -7.18 -5.62
CA ARG A 109 13.56 -5.93 -5.22
C ARG A 109 13.98 -5.04 -6.40
N ILE A 110 14.33 -5.67 -7.52
CA ILE A 110 14.68 -4.97 -8.77
C ILE A 110 13.49 -4.86 -9.72
N ALA A 111 12.57 -5.82 -9.68
CA ALA A 111 11.40 -5.84 -10.55
C ALA A 111 10.41 -4.74 -10.16
N ILE A 112 10.16 -4.56 -8.86
CA ILE A 112 9.27 -3.53 -8.32
C ILE A 112 10.08 -2.26 -8.06
N SER A 113 9.90 -1.25 -8.91
CA SER A 113 10.62 0.02 -8.82
C SER A 113 9.77 1.19 -9.28
N PRO A 114 9.83 2.36 -8.60
CA PRO A 114 9.13 3.57 -9.03
C PRO A 114 9.54 4.07 -10.43
N LYS A 115 10.68 3.63 -10.93
CA LYS A 115 11.18 3.97 -12.28
C LYS A 115 10.58 3.11 -13.39
N LYS A 116 9.87 2.03 -13.03
CA LYS A 116 9.23 1.12 -13.97
C LYS A 116 7.73 1.36 -14.02
N ASP A 117 7.14 1.17 -15.18
CA ASP A 117 5.68 1.19 -15.32
C ASP A 117 5.11 -0.10 -14.69
N MET A 118 4.72 0.03 -13.42
CA MET A 118 4.19 -1.08 -12.63
C MET A 118 2.88 -1.64 -13.17
N LYS A 119 2.13 -0.85 -13.96
CA LYS A 119 0.89 -1.31 -14.61
C LYS A 119 1.15 -2.40 -15.65
N LYS A 120 2.38 -2.47 -16.17
CA LYS A 120 2.82 -3.49 -17.14
C LYS A 120 3.34 -4.78 -16.49
N LEU A 121 3.47 -4.82 -15.17
CA LEU A 121 3.94 -6.03 -14.49
C LEU A 121 2.86 -7.09 -14.30
N ALA A 122 1.61 -6.71 -14.38
CA ALA A 122 0.50 -7.62 -14.18
C ALA A 122 -0.72 -7.22 -15.02
N LEU A 123 -1.54 -8.20 -15.36
CA LEU A 123 -2.91 -7.99 -15.83
C LEU A 123 -3.83 -7.96 -14.63
N TYR A 124 -4.70 -6.97 -14.57
CA TYR A 124 -5.67 -6.75 -13.51
C TYR A 124 -7.08 -6.92 -14.10
N GLU A 125 -7.88 -7.80 -13.55
CA GLU A 125 -9.31 -7.81 -13.86
C GLU A 125 -9.99 -6.59 -13.25
N PRO A 126 -10.81 -5.83 -14.01
CA PRO A 126 -11.53 -4.70 -13.44
C PRO A 126 -12.51 -5.13 -12.33
N TYR A 127 -12.60 -4.31 -11.28
CA TYR A 127 -13.61 -4.37 -10.24
C TYR A 127 -14.26 -2.99 -10.06
N GLU A 128 -15.42 -2.94 -9.41
CA GLU A 128 -16.12 -1.68 -9.14
C GLU A 128 -15.31 -0.80 -8.20
N GLN A 129 -14.87 0.35 -8.67
CA GLN A 129 -14.17 1.37 -7.88
C GLN A 129 -15.10 2.51 -7.51
N VAL A 130 -14.82 3.23 -6.43
CA VAL A 130 -15.69 4.29 -5.90
C VAL A 130 -16.06 5.38 -6.93
N PHE A 131 -15.21 5.62 -7.94
CA PHE A 131 -15.42 6.61 -8.99
C PHE A 131 -15.70 6.01 -10.36
N SER A 132 -16.11 4.73 -10.46
CA SER A 132 -16.34 4.02 -11.73
C SER A 132 -17.40 4.68 -12.64
N THR A 133 -18.31 5.50 -12.08
CA THR A 133 -19.26 6.28 -12.86
C THR A 133 -18.65 7.49 -13.59
N LYS A 134 -17.42 7.91 -13.21
CA LYS A 134 -16.76 9.11 -13.74
C LYS A 134 -15.38 8.81 -14.34
N LEU A 135 -14.72 7.80 -13.85
CA LEU A 135 -13.36 7.47 -14.22
C LEU A 135 -13.30 6.03 -14.74
N PRO A 136 -12.43 5.73 -15.72
CA PRO A 136 -12.14 4.36 -16.11
C PRO A 136 -11.48 3.62 -14.95
N PHE A 137 -11.49 2.29 -15.02
CA PHE A 137 -10.78 1.44 -14.07
C PHE A 137 -9.30 1.82 -14.01
N GLU A 138 -8.82 2.11 -12.80
CA GLU A 138 -7.42 2.43 -12.54
C GLU A 138 -6.74 1.22 -11.86
N PRO A 139 -5.86 0.48 -12.57
CA PRO A 139 -5.18 -0.67 -12.01
C PRO A 139 -4.04 -0.28 -11.06
N ASN A 140 -3.61 -1.24 -10.23
CA ASN A 140 -2.42 -1.13 -9.39
C ASN A 140 -2.43 0.06 -8.40
N LEU A 141 -3.58 0.33 -7.83
CA LEU A 141 -3.72 1.26 -6.71
C LEU A 141 -3.27 0.61 -5.38
N SER A 142 -3.31 1.39 -4.31
CA SER A 142 -3.13 0.86 -2.95
C SER A 142 -4.12 -0.27 -2.69
N ILE A 143 -3.70 -1.26 -1.91
CA ILE A 143 -4.57 -2.32 -1.41
C ILE A 143 -5.81 -1.80 -0.68
N LEU A 144 -5.76 -0.56 -0.19
CA LEU A 144 -6.91 0.11 0.43
C LEU A 144 -8.06 0.29 -0.55
N ASP A 145 -7.76 0.60 -1.83
CA ASP A 145 -8.79 0.70 -2.87
C ASP A 145 -9.55 -0.63 -3.00
N LEU A 146 -8.82 -1.73 -3.05
CA LEU A 146 -9.39 -3.06 -3.14
C LEU A 146 -10.24 -3.40 -1.90
N LEU A 147 -9.66 -3.22 -0.70
CA LEU A 147 -10.34 -3.53 0.57
C LEU A 147 -11.63 -2.72 0.76
N PHE A 148 -11.61 -1.43 0.43
CA PHE A 148 -12.79 -0.58 0.62
C PHE A 148 -13.88 -0.84 -0.40
N ASN A 149 -13.54 -1.25 -1.62
CA ASN A 149 -14.53 -1.49 -2.67
C ASN A 149 -15.09 -2.91 -2.68
N ILE A 150 -14.26 -3.96 -2.49
CA ILE A 150 -14.71 -5.36 -2.57
C ILE A 150 -14.52 -6.16 -1.27
N GLY A 151 -13.95 -5.54 -0.23
CA GLY A 151 -13.90 -6.08 1.13
C GLY A 151 -13.36 -7.51 1.22
N PRO A 152 -14.15 -8.49 1.71
CA PRO A 152 -13.71 -9.87 1.89
C PRO A 152 -13.26 -10.57 0.59
N GLU A 153 -13.73 -10.13 -0.57
CA GLU A 153 -13.35 -10.69 -1.88
C GLU A 153 -11.93 -10.28 -2.29
N SER A 154 -11.32 -9.30 -1.61
CA SER A 154 -9.99 -8.81 -1.90
C SER A 154 -8.93 -9.91 -1.92
N ARG A 155 -9.04 -10.91 -1.02
CA ARG A 155 -8.13 -12.05 -1.02
C ARG A 155 -8.23 -12.88 -2.29
N ASP A 156 -9.45 -13.23 -2.70
CA ASP A 156 -9.66 -14.01 -3.93
C ASP A 156 -9.18 -13.24 -5.16
N TYR A 157 -9.46 -11.95 -5.20
CA TYR A 157 -8.99 -11.08 -6.27
C TYR A 157 -7.46 -11.11 -6.39
N LEU A 158 -6.72 -10.95 -5.28
CA LEU A 158 -5.26 -10.97 -5.27
C LEU A 158 -4.69 -12.32 -5.74
N LEU A 159 -5.33 -13.42 -5.37
CA LEU A 159 -4.84 -14.76 -5.69
C LEU A 159 -5.21 -15.22 -7.11
N ASN A 160 -6.36 -14.80 -7.63
CA ASN A 160 -6.95 -15.41 -8.82
C ASN A 160 -7.19 -14.43 -9.99
N LYS A 161 -7.24 -13.10 -9.69
CA LYS A 161 -7.61 -12.08 -10.68
C LYS A 161 -6.44 -11.18 -11.12
N ILE A 162 -5.28 -11.34 -10.50
CA ILE A 162 -4.04 -10.67 -10.89
C ILE A 162 -3.12 -11.71 -11.53
N ARG A 163 -2.71 -11.48 -12.76
CA ARG A 163 -1.76 -12.35 -13.48
C ARG A 163 -0.47 -11.59 -13.74
N LEU A 164 0.58 -12.01 -13.08
CA LEU A 164 1.92 -11.46 -13.27
C LEU A 164 2.43 -11.79 -14.68
N MET A 165 3.04 -10.79 -15.33
CA MET A 165 3.57 -10.89 -16.70
C MET A 165 5.11 -10.88 -16.67
N TYR A 166 5.73 -11.98 -16.24
CA TYR A 166 7.18 -12.23 -16.38
C TYR A 166 7.48 -13.62 -16.87
#